data_95cacfc612c41a4b875297099d9029e8
#
_entry.id   95cacfc612c41a4b875297099d9029e8
#
_cell.length_a   1.000
_cell.length_b   1.000
_cell.length_c   1.000
_cell.angle_alpha   90.00
_cell.angle_beta   90.00
_cell.angle_gamma   90.00
#
_symmetry.space_group_name_H-M   'P 1'
#
loop_
_entity.id
_entity.type
_entity.pdbx_description
1 polymer ?
#
loop_
_entity_poly.entity_id
_entity_poly.type
_entity_poly.pdbx_seq_one_letter_code
_entity_poly.pdbx_strand_id
1 'polypeptide(L)'
;MGDSTSSAGRPLSPLLEWLIGISATIDLIIGLLFLFGPELGITLWPTPIAPVLMRFIGAIILGNGVGAWLVVRQGTWEGARALFTVALVYGAAVLIALLYHLLLGTAAPILWIYVVLDAIFLIPIAVIFWRYERSVASVTSARAVPETS
;
A
#
# COMPACT_ATOMS: atom_id res chain seq x y z
N MET A 1 27.13 8.12 -30.48
CA MET A 1 25.88 7.38 -30.31
C MET A 1 26.05 6.61 -29.01
N GLY A 2 25.57 7.18 -27.89
CA GLY A 2 25.68 6.52 -26.60
C GLY A 2 24.59 5.47 -26.49
N ASP A 3 24.96 4.24 -26.27
CA ASP A 3 24.06 3.17 -25.86
C ASP A 3 23.40 3.59 -24.54
N SER A 4 22.17 4.08 -24.64
CA SER A 4 21.26 4.17 -23.52
C SER A 4 20.83 2.73 -23.19
N THR A 5 21.67 2.00 -22.45
CA THR A 5 21.21 0.82 -21.73
C THR A 5 20.14 1.31 -20.77
N SER A 6 18.88 1.27 -21.21
CA SER A 6 17.74 1.47 -20.35
C SER A 6 17.90 0.45 -19.23
N SER A 7 18.14 0.93 -18.01
CA SER A 7 18.11 0.10 -16.82
C SER A 7 16.67 -0.40 -16.68
N ALA A 8 16.38 -1.52 -17.35
CA ALA A 8 15.12 -2.18 -17.20
C ALA A 8 14.99 -2.54 -15.73
N GLY A 9 14.05 -1.88 -15.03
CA GLY A 9 13.79 -2.11 -13.62
C GLY A 9 13.52 -3.58 -13.37
N ARG A 10 13.70 -4.04 -12.14
CA ARG A 10 13.47 -5.44 -11.77
C ARG A 10 11.98 -5.79 -11.95
N PRO A 11 11.63 -6.82 -12.73
CA PRO A 11 10.24 -7.18 -12.94
C PRO A 11 9.58 -7.64 -11.64
N LEU A 12 8.31 -7.30 -11.46
CA LEU A 12 7.47 -7.85 -10.42
C LEU A 12 7.16 -9.32 -10.71
N SER A 13 6.93 -10.12 -9.66
CA SER A 13 6.40 -11.46 -9.87
C SER A 13 4.95 -11.38 -10.37
N PRO A 14 4.50 -12.28 -11.25
CA PRO A 14 3.13 -12.28 -11.76
C PRO A 14 2.07 -12.33 -10.64
N LEU A 15 2.34 -13.08 -9.58
CA LEU A 15 1.46 -13.13 -8.41
C LEU A 15 1.31 -11.76 -7.74
N LEU A 16 2.43 -11.02 -7.60
CA LEU A 16 2.41 -9.70 -6.98
C LEU A 16 1.68 -8.68 -7.86
N GLU A 17 1.88 -8.72 -9.18
CA GLU A 17 1.12 -7.89 -10.12
C GLU A 17 -0.39 -8.14 -10.02
N TRP A 18 -0.79 -9.41 -9.96
CA TRP A 18 -2.20 -9.78 -9.78
C TRP A 18 -2.77 -9.27 -8.45
N LEU A 19 -2.05 -9.44 -7.36
CA LEU A 19 -2.48 -8.97 -6.04
C LEU A 19 -2.62 -7.44 -6.01
N ILE A 20 -1.64 -6.71 -6.55
CA ILE A 20 -1.71 -5.25 -6.66
C ILE A 20 -2.88 -4.83 -7.55
N GLY A 21 -3.09 -5.50 -8.68
CA GLY A 21 -4.17 -5.19 -9.62
C GLY A 21 -5.56 -5.39 -9.02
N ILE A 22 -5.77 -6.49 -8.27
CA ILE A 22 -7.03 -6.73 -7.56
C ILE A 22 -7.25 -5.66 -6.48
N SER A 23 -6.23 -5.38 -5.65
CA SER A 23 -6.31 -4.34 -4.62
C SER A 23 -6.61 -2.98 -5.24
N ALA A 24 -5.91 -2.61 -6.31
CA ALA A 24 -6.15 -1.36 -7.05
C ALA A 24 -7.59 -1.24 -7.53
N THR A 25 -8.16 -2.32 -8.07
CA THR A 25 -9.54 -2.33 -8.56
C THR A 25 -10.53 -2.13 -7.42
N ILE A 26 -10.31 -2.80 -6.30
CA ILE A 26 -11.13 -2.65 -5.08
C ILE A 26 -11.06 -1.21 -4.58
N ASP A 27 -9.86 -0.65 -4.48
CA ASP A 27 -9.63 0.73 -4.03
C ASP A 27 -10.32 1.75 -4.96
N LEU A 28 -10.25 1.55 -6.28
CA LEU A 28 -10.94 2.41 -7.23
C LEU A 28 -12.46 2.38 -7.02
N ILE A 29 -13.04 1.19 -6.86
CA ILE A 29 -14.48 1.03 -6.66
C ILE A 29 -14.91 1.66 -5.32
N ILE A 30 -14.25 1.31 -4.23
CA ILE A 30 -14.57 1.82 -2.89
C ILE A 30 -14.34 3.33 -2.83
N GLY A 31 -13.23 3.81 -3.39
CA GLY A 31 -12.90 5.23 -3.43
C GLY A 31 -13.97 6.06 -4.16
N LEU A 32 -14.43 5.59 -5.32
CA LEU A 32 -15.53 6.22 -6.05
C LEU A 32 -16.84 6.19 -5.28
N LEU A 33 -17.17 5.04 -4.67
CA LEU A 33 -18.39 4.91 -3.87
C LEU A 33 -18.40 5.89 -2.68
N PHE A 34 -17.30 6.00 -1.95
CA PHE A 34 -17.22 6.90 -0.79
C PHE A 34 -17.15 8.37 -1.19
N LEU A 35 -16.57 8.67 -2.36
CA LEU A 35 -16.47 10.04 -2.86
C LEU A 35 -17.83 10.57 -3.33
N PHE A 36 -18.58 9.77 -4.11
CA PHE A 36 -19.84 10.20 -4.72
C PHE A 36 -21.09 9.77 -3.95
N GLY A 37 -21.05 8.66 -3.21
CA GLY A 37 -22.10 8.11 -2.36
C GLY A 37 -21.65 7.91 -0.92
N PRO A 38 -21.28 8.99 -0.18
CA PRO A 38 -20.72 8.88 1.16
C PRO A 38 -21.66 8.18 2.16
N GLU A 39 -22.96 8.17 1.90
CA GLU A 39 -24.00 7.56 2.74
C GLU A 39 -23.73 6.06 2.95
N LEU A 40 -23.26 5.37 1.91
CA LEU A 40 -22.89 3.94 2.03
C LEU A 40 -21.70 3.75 2.98
N GLY A 41 -20.67 4.57 2.82
CA GLY A 41 -19.51 4.53 3.70
C GLY A 41 -19.86 4.86 5.14
N ILE A 42 -20.71 5.87 5.36
CA ILE A 42 -21.19 6.27 6.69
C ILE A 42 -21.95 5.12 7.36
N THR A 43 -22.80 4.41 6.62
CA THR A 43 -23.59 3.28 7.15
C THR A 43 -22.69 2.11 7.59
N LEU A 44 -21.59 1.90 6.88
CA LEU A 44 -20.63 0.82 7.17
C LEU A 44 -19.59 1.23 8.23
N TRP A 45 -19.47 2.53 8.54
CA TRP A 45 -18.48 3.01 9.50
C TRP A 45 -18.94 2.77 10.94
N PRO A 46 -18.08 2.25 11.82
CA PRO A 46 -18.48 1.83 13.17
C PRO A 46 -18.75 2.98 14.14
N THR A 47 -18.44 4.20 13.76
CA THR A 47 -18.66 5.42 14.55
C THR A 47 -19.27 6.52 13.70
N PRO A 48 -20.03 7.48 14.29
CA PRO A 48 -20.56 8.60 13.53
C PRO A 48 -19.43 9.37 12.82
N ILE A 49 -19.57 9.57 11.52
CA ILE A 49 -18.62 10.30 10.68
C ILE A 49 -19.35 11.30 9.79
N ALA A 50 -18.80 12.50 9.65
CA ALA A 50 -19.38 13.50 8.77
C ALA A 50 -19.22 13.13 7.28
N PRO A 51 -20.20 13.41 6.41
CA PRO A 51 -20.14 13.10 4.98
C PRO A 51 -18.89 13.66 4.28
N VAL A 52 -18.42 14.84 4.67
CA VAL A 52 -17.20 15.44 4.12
C VAL A 52 -15.97 14.62 4.43
N LEU A 53 -15.86 14.05 5.63
CA LEU A 53 -14.75 13.17 6.01
C LEU A 53 -14.79 11.85 5.24
N MET A 54 -15.99 11.29 5.01
CA MET A 54 -16.14 10.08 4.21
C MET A 54 -15.72 10.32 2.76
N ARG A 55 -16.04 11.46 2.16
CA ARG A 55 -15.54 11.85 0.84
C ARG A 55 -14.03 12.02 0.80
N PHE A 56 -13.46 12.59 1.86
CA PHE A 56 -12.00 12.73 1.99
C PHE A 56 -11.31 11.36 2.03
N ILE A 57 -11.83 10.41 2.82
CA ILE A 57 -11.37 9.03 2.85
C ILE A 57 -11.49 8.40 1.46
N GLY A 58 -12.62 8.59 0.78
CA GLY A 58 -12.84 8.10 -0.58
C GLY A 58 -11.81 8.62 -1.57
N ALA A 59 -11.46 9.91 -1.49
CA ALA A 59 -10.44 10.50 -2.35
C ALA A 59 -9.04 9.90 -2.11
N ILE A 60 -8.68 9.63 -0.84
CA ILE A 60 -7.41 8.97 -0.49
C ILE A 60 -7.37 7.55 -1.06
N ILE A 61 -8.42 6.75 -0.85
CA ILE A 61 -8.52 5.38 -1.35
C ILE A 61 -8.46 5.38 -2.88
N LEU A 62 -9.17 6.29 -3.55
CA LEU A 62 -9.14 6.44 -5.00
C LEU A 62 -7.73 6.74 -5.50
N GLY A 63 -7.02 7.66 -4.85
CA GLY A 63 -5.63 7.99 -5.17
C GLY A 63 -4.68 6.80 -5.04
N ASN A 64 -4.84 5.99 -3.98
CA ASN A 64 -4.10 4.74 -3.81
C ASN A 64 -4.40 3.74 -4.94
N GLY A 65 -5.66 3.55 -5.30
CA GLY A 65 -6.07 2.69 -6.40
C GLY A 65 -5.44 3.09 -7.75
N VAL A 66 -5.46 4.40 -8.06
CA VAL A 66 -4.80 4.93 -9.27
C VAL A 66 -3.28 4.67 -9.21
N GLY A 67 -2.63 4.95 -8.09
CA GLY A 67 -1.20 4.69 -7.90
C GLY A 67 -0.84 3.21 -8.09
N ALA A 68 -1.62 2.31 -7.51
CA ALA A 68 -1.45 0.87 -7.63
C ALA A 68 -1.62 0.38 -9.09
N TRP A 69 -2.59 0.90 -9.83
CA TRP A 69 -2.75 0.61 -11.26
C TRP A 69 -1.56 1.07 -12.11
N LEU A 70 -0.99 2.25 -11.79
CA LEU A 70 0.23 2.72 -12.47
C LEU A 70 1.40 1.78 -12.22
N VAL A 71 1.54 1.24 -10.99
CA VAL A 71 2.57 0.25 -10.64
C VAL A 71 2.39 -1.04 -11.46
N VAL A 72 1.18 -1.57 -11.55
CA VAL A 72 0.88 -2.75 -12.39
C VAL A 72 1.26 -2.51 -13.85
N ARG A 73 0.96 -1.33 -14.39
CA ARG A 73 1.33 -0.97 -15.76
C ARG A 73 2.84 -0.84 -15.98
N GLN A 74 3.59 -0.44 -14.97
CA GLN A 74 5.05 -0.36 -15.04
C GLN A 74 5.71 -1.74 -14.89
N GLY A 75 5.10 -2.65 -14.14
CA GLY A 75 5.56 -4.03 -13.94
C GLY A 75 6.93 -4.14 -13.26
N THR A 76 7.42 -3.08 -12.59
CA THR A 76 8.77 -3.04 -12.01
C THR A 76 8.75 -2.77 -10.51
N TRP A 77 9.73 -3.37 -9.79
CA TRP A 77 9.89 -3.13 -8.36
C TRP A 77 10.17 -1.65 -8.04
N GLU A 78 10.97 -0.99 -8.85
CA GLU A 78 11.31 0.43 -8.66
C GLU A 78 10.06 1.31 -8.68
N GLY A 79 9.11 1.01 -9.59
CA GLY A 79 7.80 1.66 -9.60
C GLY A 79 6.95 1.32 -8.38
N ALA A 80 6.99 0.06 -7.93
CA ALA A 80 6.21 -0.41 -6.79
C ALA A 80 6.76 0.08 -5.44
N ARG A 81 8.07 0.30 -5.32
CA ARG A 81 8.76 0.64 -4.08
C ARG A 81 8.17 1.85 -3.37
N ALA A 82 7.88 2.91 -4.10
CA ALA A 82 7.30 4.12 -3.55
C ALA A 82 5.89 3.84 -2.98
N LEU A 83 5.06 3.10 -3.71
CA LEU A 83 3.72 2.71 -3.28
C LEU A 83 3.76 1.87 -2.00
N PHE A 84 4.64 0.85 -1.96
CA PHE A 84 4.80 0.02 -0.77
C PHE A 84 5.32 0.81 0.43
N THR A 85 6.25 1.74 0.23
CA THR A 85 6.73 2.62 1.29
C THR A 85 5.59 3.45 1.88
N VAL A 86 4.78 4.08 1.02
CA VAL A 86 3.61 4.86 1.46
C VAL A 86 2.61 3.98 2.19
N ALA A 87 2.30 2.78 1.67
CA ALA A 87 1.39 1.84 2.30
C ALA A 87 1.87 1.39 3.70
N LEU A 88 3.17 1.13 3.86
CA LEU A 88 3.76 0.76 5.16
C LEU A 88 3.70 1.90 6.18
N VAL A 89 4.05 3.11 5.77
CA VAL A 89 4.00 4.29 6.65
C VAL A 89 2.56 4.60 7.05
N TYR A 90 1.65 4.58 6.08
CA TYR A 90 0.23 4.85 6.32
C TYR A 90 -0.40 3.77 7.21
N GLY A 91 -0.21 2.48 6.90
CA GLY A 91 -0.74 1.38 7.70
C GLY A 91 -0.18 1.38 9.13
N ALA A 92 1.12 1.59 9.30
CA ALA A 92 1.71 1.71 10.64
C ALA A 92 1.12 2.89 11.44
N ALA A 93 0.90 4.04 10.81
CA ALA A 93 0.29 5.20 11.46
C ALA A 93 -1.18 4.92 11.84
N VAL A 94 -1.96 4.28 10.96
CA VAL A 94 -3.35 3.87 11.24
C VAL A 94 -3.38 2.87 12.39
N LEU A 95 -2.51 1.85 12.38
CA LEU A 95 -2.42 0.85 13.43
C LEU A 95 -2.11 1.48 14.80
N ILE A 96 -1.14 2.38 14.85
CA ILE A 96 -0.79 3.12 16.07
C ILE A 96 -1.98 3.94 16.57
N ALA A 97 -2.66 4.67 15.69
CA ALA A 97 -3.83 5.48 16.05
C ALA A 97 -4.98 4.63 16.58
N LEU A 98 -5.30 3.51 15.93
CA LEU A 98 -6.33 2.57 16.38
C LEU A 98 -6.01 2.00 17.76
N LEU A 99 -4.79 1.50 17.95
CA LEU A 99 -4.34 0.95 19.23
C LEU A 99 -4.36 1.99 20.34
N TYR A 100 -3.91 3.20 20.07
CA TYR A 100 -3.94 4.30 21.04
C TYR A 100 -5.36 4.56 21.54
N HIS A 101 -6.33 4.74 20.65
CA HIS A 101 -7.71 5.02 21.04
C HIS A 101 -8.42 3.83 21.70
N LEU A 102 -8.14 2.61 21.26
CA LEU A 102 -8.70 1.39 21.86
C LEU A 102 -8.16 1.14 23.27
N LEU A 103 -6.85 1.33 23.47
CA LEU A 103 -6.21 1.13 24.79
C LEU A 103 -6.64 2.20 25.81
N LEU A 104 -6.91 3.42 25.36
CA LEU A 104 -7.47 4.48 26.21
C LEU A 104 -8.98 4.34 26.46
N GLY A 105 -9.65 3.38 25.83
CA GLY A 105 -11.10 3.22 25.95
C GLY A 105 -11.91 4.36 25.31
N THR A 106 -11.30 5.16 24.45
CA THR A 106 -11.95 6.29 23.76
C THR A 106 -12.59 5.89 22.44
N ALA A 107 -12.42 4.64 22.02
CA ALA A 107 -12.98 4.10 20.78
C ALA A 107 -13.84 2.86 21.02
N ALA A 108 -14.81 2.64 20.13
CA ALA A 108 -15.70 1.48 20.23
C ALA A 108 -14.91 0.16 20.07
N PRO A 109 -15.19 -0.88 20.90
CA PRO A 109 -14.45 -2.16 20.87
C PRO A 109 -14.49 -2.86 19.51
N ILE A 110 -15.50 -2.61 18.68
CA ILE A 110 -15.60 -3.16 17.33
C ILE A 110 -14.39 -2.77 16.44
N LEU A 111 -13.69 -1.70 16.76
CA LEU A 111 -12.49 -1.26 16.03
C LEU A 111 -11.31 -2.23 16.15
N TRP A 112 -11.33 -3.21 17.07
CA TRP A 112 -10.37 -4.31 17.09
C TRP A 112 -10.38 -5.12 15.78
N ILE A 113 -11.53 -5.18 15.09
CA ILE A 113 -11.62 -5.83 13.78
C ILE A 113 -10.70 -5.11 12.77
N TYR A 114 -10.66 -3.77 12.81
CA TYR A 114 -9.81 -2.98 11.90
C TYR A 114 -8.34 -3.15 12.23
N VAL A 115 -7.96 -3.29 13.52
CA VAL A 115 -6.59 -3.62 13.92
C VAL A 115 -6.15 -4.95 13.32
N VAL A 116 -7.01 -5.97 13.41
CA VAL A 116 -6.72 -7.30 12.84
C VAL A 116 -6.61 -7.23 11.31
N LEU A 117 -7.55 -6.55 10.66
CA LEU A 117 -7.54 -6.38 9.20
C LEU A 117 -6.28 -5.64 8.74
N ASP A 118 -5.96 -4.51 9.38
CA ASP A 118 -4.76 -3.73 9.04
C ASP A 118 -3.49 -4.56 9.22
N ALA A 119 -3.36 -5.31 10.32
CA ALA A 119 -2.23 -6.21 10.54
C ALA A 119 -2.12 -7.32 9.48
N ILE A 120 -3.26 -7.90 9.05
CA ILE A 120 -3.30 -8.93 7.98
C ILE A 120 -2.76 -8.38 6.65
N PHE A 121 -2.97 -7.10 6.35
CA PHE A 121 -2.43 -6.47 5.15
C PHE A 121 -1.01 -5.95 5.35
N LEU A 122 -0.74 -5.28 6.47
CA LEU A 122 0.54 -4.62 6.73
C LEU A 122 1.70 -5.61 6.84
N ILE A 123 1.50 -6.75 7.53
CA ILE A 123 2.57 -7.74 7.75
C ILE A 123 3.06 -8.36 6.43
N PRO A 124 2.20 -8.87 5.53
CA PRO A 124 2.66 -9.38 4.24
C PRO A 124 3.36 -8.31 3.38
N ILE A 125 2.83 -7.09 3.36
CA ILE A 125 3.45 -5.96 2.64
C ILE A 125 4.87 -5.71 3.18
N ALA A 126 5.06 -5.66 4.50
CA ALA A 126 6.36 -5.47 5.13
C ALA A 126 7.34 -6.62 4.78
N VAL A 127 6.88 -7.87 4.82
CA VAL A 127 7.68 -9.04 4.47
C VAL A 127 8.11 -9.01 3.00
N ILE A 128 7.19 -8.70 2.09
CA ILE A 128 7.46 -8.59 0.65
C ILE A 128 8.47 -7.48 0.41
N PHE A 129 8.23 -6.29 0.96
CA PHE A 129 9.12 -5.14 0.84
C PHE A 129 10.54 -5.49 1.29
N TRP A 130 10.69 -6.05 2.48
CA TRP A 130 11.98 -6.42 3.04
C TRP A 130 12.72 -7.50 2.21
N ARG A 131 12.02 -8.50 1.69
CA ARG A 131 12.60 -9.51 0.80
C ARG A 131 13.14 -8.91 -0.49
N TYR A 132 12.40 -8.01 -1.12
CA TYR A 132 12.83 -7.35 -2.34
C TYR A 132 14.03 -6.43 -2.10
N GLU A 133 14.03 -5.62 -1.04
CA GLU A 133 15.14 -4.74 -0.68
C GLU A 133 16.41 -5.53 -0.38
N ARG A 134 16.35 -6.63 0.37
CA ARG A 134 17.52 -7.49 0.63
C ARG A 134 18.11 -8.08 -0.63
N SER A 135 17.29 -8.50 -1.57
CA SER A 135 17.79 -9.07 -2.82
C SER A 135 18.45 -8.04 -3.72
N VAL A 136 18.09 -6.77 -3.62
CA VAL A 136 18.79 -5.66 -4.31
C VAL A 136 20.17 -5.43 -3.69
N ALA A 137 20.26 -5.38 -2.37
CA ALA A 137 21.51 -5.16 -1.65
C ALA A 137 22.55 -6.23 -1.97
N SER A 138 22.17 -7.51 -2.08
CA SER A 138 23.09 -8.61 -2.38
C SER A 138 23.71 -8.52 -3.79
N VAL A 139 22.93 -8.10 -4.78
CA VAL A 139 23.41 -7.93 -6.17
C VAL A 139 24.39 -6.75 -6.28
N THR A 140 24.12 -5.66 -5.56
CA THR A 140 25.00 -4.48 -5.55
C THR A 140 26.35 -4.81 -4.89
N SER A 141 26.35 -5.57 -3.78
CA SER A 141 27.58 -6.00 -3.10
C SER A 141 28.42 -6.93 -3.95
N ALA A 142 27.81 -7.84 -4.71
CA ALA A 142 28.54 -8.75 -5.59
C ALA A 142 29.23 -8.03 -6.77
N ARG A 143 28.66 -6.91 -7.24
CA ARG A 143 29.26 -6.09 -8.31
C ARG A 143 30.40 -5.18 -7.82
N ALA A 144 30.47 -4.91 -6.52
CA ALA A 144 31.47 -4.01 -5.92
C ALA A 144 32.80 -4.69 -5.61
N VAL A 145 32.94 -6.02 -5.80
CA VAL A 145 34.22 -6.74 -5.64
C VAL A 145 35.04 -6.47 -6.88
N PRO A 146 36.16 -5.71 -6.81
CA PRO A 146 37.03 -5.50 -7.95
C PRO A 146 37.67 -6.85 -8.32
N GLU A 147 37.68 -7.19 -9.62
CA GLU A 147 38.47 -8.27 -10.17
C GLU A 147 39.94 -7.89 -9.97
N THR A 148 40.55 -8.35 -8.86
CA THR A 148 41.99 -8.29 -8.65
C THR A 148 42.61 -9.42 -9.48
N SER A 149 42.99 -9.12 -10.70
CA SER A 149 43.90 -9.89 -11.54
C SER A 149 45.34 -9.36 -11.39
#